data_3ecd9ae176ff89c062cdbd1746f3b36c
#
_entry.id   3ecd9ae176ff89c062cdbd1746f3b36c
#
_cell.length_a   1.000
_cell.length_b   1.000
_cell.length_c   1.000
_cell.angle_alpha   90.00
_cell.angle_beta   90.00
_cell.angle_gamma   90.00
#
_symmetry.space_group_name_H-M   'P 1'
#
loop_
_entity.id
_entity.type
_entity.pdbx_description
1 polymer ?
#
loop_
_entity_poly.entity_id
_entity_poly.type
_entity_poly.pdbx_seq_one_letter_code
_entity_poly.pdbx_strand_id
1 'polypeptide(L)'
;ILDVLKEKNVKAVFFVTLPYARDNPELVQRMIDEGHIVGNHTTTHPSGGLQQYDAQKQIDDIDQVTQYVKEHYGYSMNLFRFPEGSFSEQSLAIVNALGYMPVFWSFAYKDWDVNNQPDVSESLTNALNKAHGGAIYLLHAESETNTKMLPDLIDGLRAKGYSLELLN
;
A
#
# COMPACT_ATOMS: atom_id res chain seq x y z
N ILE A 1 -8.80 3.72 -9.64
CA ILE A 1 -7.94 4.35 -8.61
C ILE A 1 -6.96 5.32 -9.25
N LEU A 2 -6.03 4.90 -10.12
CA LEU A 2 -5.00 5.78 -10.70
C LEU A 2 -5.59 6.99 -11.45
N ASP A 3 -6.70 6.80 -12.20
CA ASP A 3 -7.36 7.91 -12.91
C ASP A 3 -7.89 8.97 -11.94
N VAL A 4 -8.49 8.54 -10.83
CA VAL A 4 -8.98 9.45 -9.79
C VAL A 4 -7.82 10.20 -9.12
N LEU A 5 -6.74 9.50 -8.77
CA LEU A 5 -5.57 10.13 -8.17
C LEU A 5 -4.95 11.18 -9.10
N LYS A 6 -4.90 10.88 -10.40
CA LYS A 6 -4.42 11.81 -11.43
C LYS A 6 -5.33 13.03 -11.55
N GLU A 7 -6.65 12.82 -11.68
CA GLU A 7 -7.65 13.89 -11.79
C GLU A 7 -7.61 14.80 -10.57
N LYS A 8 -7.52 14.21 -9.38
CA LYS A 8 -7.47 14.95 -8.10
C LYS A 8 -6.08 15.50 -7.76
N ASN A 9 -5.06 15.23 -8.59
CA ASN A 9 -3.67 15.60 -8.33
C ASN A 9 -3.20 15.15 -6.92
N VAL A 10 -3.38 13.86 -6.62
CA VAL A 10 -2.95 13.22 -5.37
C VAL A 10 -1.98 12.09 -5.70
N LYS A 11 -0.93 11.96 -4.92
CA LYS A 11 0.00 10.83 -5.00
C LYS A 11 -0.23 9.88 -3.82
N ALA A 12 0.05 8.60 -4.06
CA ALA A 12 -0.13 7.55 -3.08
C ALA A 12 1.08 6.61 -3.06
N VAL A 13 1.15 5.77 -2.02
CA VAL A 13 2.10 4.65 -1.97
C VAL A 13 1.33 3.38 -2.31
N PHE A 14 1.83 2.63 -3.30
CA PHE A 14 1.30 1.33 -3.68
C PHE A 14 2.26 0.23 -3.22
N PHE A 15 1.84 -0.55 -2.24
CA PHE A 15 2.59 -1.72 -1.80
C PHE A 15 2.22 -2.92 -2.65
N VAL A 16 3.16 -3.42 -3.45
CA VAL A 16 2.93 -4.47 -4.43
C VAL A 16 3.61 -5.77 -4.04
N THR A 17 2.91 -6.89 -4.26
CA THR A 17 3.50 -8.22 -4.19
C THR A 17 4.17 -8.59 -5.52
N LEU A 18 5.03 -9.62 -5.50
CA LEU A 18 5.68 -10.08 -6.73
C LEU A 18 4.67 -10.58 -7.78
N PRO A 19 3.66 -11.41 -7.45
CA PRO A 19 2.64 -11.80 -8.43
C PRO A 19 1.95 -10.58 -9.04
N TYR A 20 1.52 -9.61 -8.22
CA TYR A 20 0.88 -8.41 -8.75
C TYR A 20 1.79 -7.65 -9.73
N ALA A 21 3.07 -7.46 -9.39
CA ALA A 21 4.00 -6.74 -10.23
C ALA A 21 4.27 -7.45 -11.57
N ARG A 22 4.21 -8.79 -11.60
CA ARG A 22 4.35 -9.60 -12.83
C ARG A 22 3.11 -9.55 -13.70
N ASP A 23 1.95 -9.65 -13.07
CA ASP A 23 0.67 -9.80 -13.78
C ASP A 23 0.12 -8.45 -14.27
N ASN A 24 0.60 -7.32 -13.71
CA ASN A 24 0.10 -5.97 -14.01
C ASN A 24 1.24 -5.00 -14.38
N PRO A 25 2.10 -5.32 -15.35
CA PRO A 25 3.29 -4.50 -15.64
C PRO A 25 2.95 -3.07 -16.06
N GLU A 26 1.89 -2.88 -16.83
CA GLU A 26 1.46 -1.55 -17.28
C GLU A 26 0.97 -0.68 -16.11
N LEU A 27 0.30 -1.28 -15.13
CA LEU A 27 -0.16 -0.55 -13.96
C LEU A 27 1.01 -0.14 -13.06
N VAL A 28 1.99 -1.03 -12.83
CA VAL A 28 3.19 -0.70 -12.04
C VAL A 28 4.02 0.38 -12.73
N GLN A 29 4.23 0.28 -14.04
CA GLN A 29 4.91 1.33 -14.80
C GLN A 29 4.16 2.65 -14.68
N ARG A 30 2.83 2.64 -14.82
CA ARG A 30 2.00 3.83 -14.68
C ARG A 30 2.08 4.46 -13.28
N MET A 31 2.13 3.66 -12.22
CA MET A 31 2.33 4.15 -10.85
C MET A 31 3.64 4.95 -10.75
N ILE A 32 4.72 4.42 -11.31
CA ILE A 32 6.04 5.06 -11.32
C ILE A 32 6.02 6.36 -12.16
N ASP A 33 5.52 6.28 -13.38
CA ASP A 33 5.50 7.41 -14.33
C ASP A 33 4.63 8.57 -13.84
N GLU A 34 3.56 8.27 -13.14
CA GLU A 34 2.68 9.27 -12.53
C GLU A 34 3.20 9.80 -11.19
N GLY A 35 4.36 9.35 -10.72
CA GLY A 35 5.03 9.86 -9.53
C GLY A 35 4.45 9.36 -8.21
N HIS A 36 3.82 8.20 -8.22
CA HIS A 36 3.49 7.46 -7.00
C HIS A 36 4.72 6.73 -6.47
N ILE A 37 4.71 6.37 -5.19
CA ILE A 37 5.73 5.49 -4.63
C ILE A 37 5.25 4.05 -4.76
N VAL A 38 6.14 3.16 -5.25
CA VAL A 38 5.92 1.72 -5.24
C VAL A 38 6.74 1.13 -4.10
N GLY A 39 6.08 0.49 -3.15
CA GLY A 39 6.67 -0.16 -1.99
C GLY A 39 6.56 -1.68 -2.06
N ASN A 40 7.42 -2.35 -1.30
CA ASN A 40 7.49 -3.81 -1.25
C ASN A 40 6.43 -4.39 -0.30
N HIS A 41 5.68 -5.38 -0.76
CA HIS A 41 4.68 -6.11 0.03
C HIS A 41 4.91 -7.62 0.00
N THR A 42 6.16 -8.04 -0.10
CA THR A 42 6.60 -9.44 -0.15
C THR A 42 6.24 -10.20 -1.44
N THR A 43 6.85 -11.35 -1.62
CA THR A 43 6.54 -12.25 -2.74
C THR A 43 5.27 -13.04 -2.49
N THR A 44 5.14 -13.63 -1.29
CA THR A 44 4.12 -14.64 -1.03
C THR A 44 2.92 -14.13 -0.24
N HIS A 45 3.04 -12.94 0.39
CA HIS A 45 2.05 -12.41 1.33
C HIS A 45 1.61 -13.49 2.33
N PRO A 46 2.55 -14.02 3.16
CA PRO A 46 2.27 -15.19 3.98
C PRO A 46 1.20 -14.90 5.03
N SER A 47 0.24 -15.81 5.14
CA SER A 47 -0.75 -15.74 6.22
C SER A 47 -0.07 -15.84 7.58
N GLY A 48 -0.45 -14.95 8.50
CA GLY A 48 0.21 -14.79 9.80
C GLY A 48 1.54 -14.02 9.74
N GLY A 49 1.91 -13.46 8.57
CA GLY A 49 3.06 -12.58 8.41
C GLY A 49 4.41 -13.30 8.18
N LEU A 50 5.43 -12.52 7.90
CA LEU A 50 6.79 -13.00 7.60
C LEU A 50 7.42 -13.84 8.72
N GLN A 51 7.05 -13.61 9.97
CA GLN A 51 7.56 -14.38 11.12
C GLN A 51 7.22 -15.86 11.10
N GLN A 52 6.38 -16.31 10.15
CA GLN A 52 6.13 -17.73 9.90
C GLN A 52 7.32 -18.41 9.19
N TYR A 53 8.24 -17.63 8.66
CA TYR A 53 9.43 -18.09 7.95
C TYR A 53 10.69 -17.91 8.79
N ASP A 54 11.71 -18.76 8.55
CA ASP A 54 13.05 -18.52 9.08
C ASP A 54 13.66 -17.24 8.46
N ALA A 55 14.74 -16.75 9.05
CA ALA A 55 15.36 -15.48 8.66
C ALA A 55 15.77 -15.44 7.18
N GLN A 56 16.35 -16.53 6.65
CA GLN A 56 16.78 -16.56 5.26
C GLN A 56 15.59 -16.50 4.31
N LYS A 57 14.54 -17.24 4.60
CA LYS A 57 13.33 -17.24 3.78
C LYS A 57 12.59 -15.89 3.84
N GLN A 58 12.63 -15.16 4.98
CA GLN A 58 12.13 -13.80 5.05
C GLN A 58 12.90 -12.86 4.11
N ILE A 59 14.23 -12.94 4.11
CA ILE A 59 15.10 -12.17 3.23
C ILE A 59 14.76 -12.47 1.76
N ASP A 60 14.73 -13.74 1.41
CA ASP A 60 14.47 -14.18 0.03
C ASP A 60 13.09 -13.72 -0.46
N ASP A 61 12.07 -13.74 0.40
CA ASP A 61 10.71 -13.33 0.08
C ASP A 61 10.61 -11.82 -0.19
N ILE A 62 11.41 -11.02 0.50
CA ILE A 62 11.52 -9.57 0.29
C ILE A 62 12.33 -9.26 -0.96
N ASP A 63 13.50 -9.90 -1.10
CA ASP A 63 14.47 -9.59 -2.16
C ASP A 63 13.95 -9.93 -3.56
N GLN A 64 13.16 -10.98 -3.72
CA GLN A 64 12.59 -11.35 -5.01
C GLN A 64 11.74 -10.22 -5.62
N VAL A 65 10.92 -9.54 -4.82
CA VAL A 65 10.16 -8.37 -5.29
C VAL A 65 11.09 -7.22 -5.63
N THR A 66 12.07 -6.97 -4.75
CA THR A 66 13.06 -5.89 -4.92
C THR A 66 13.81 -6.02 -6.23
N GLN A 67 14.35 -7.19 -6.49
CA GLN A 67 15.12 -7.49 -7.70
C GLN A 67 14.23 -7.40 -8.95
N TYR A 68 13.04 -8.00 -8.90
CA TYR A 68 12.12 -7.97 -10.02
C TYR A 68 11.75 -6.55 -10.41
N VAL A 69 11.37 -5.71 -9.45
CA VAL A 69 10.97 -4.31 -9.70
C VAL A 69 12.16 -3.49 -10.21
N LYS A 70 13.35 -3.72 -9.66
CA LYS A 70 14.57 -3.05 -10.15
C LYS A 70 14.94 -3.44 -11.57
N GLU A 71 14.86 -4.72 -11.91
CA GLU A 71 15.25 -5.25 -13.23
C GLU A 71 14.25 -4.85 -14.33
N HIS A 72 12.95 -4.88 -14.04
CA HIS A 72 11.91 -4.67 -15.06
C HIS A 72 11.47 -3.21 -15.19
N TYR A 73 11.57 -2.42 -14.12
CA TYR A 73 11.11 -1.03 -14.12
C TYR A 73 12.23 -0.02 -13.83
N GLY A 74 13.47 -0.46 -13.52
CA GLY A 74 14.56 0.42 -13.13
C GLY A 74 14.30 1.18 -11.83
N TYR A 75 13.32 0.75 -11.03
CA TYR A 75 12.84 1.44 -9.85
C TYR A 75 13.38 0.81 -8.56
N SER A 76 13.87 1.65 -7.64
CA SER A 76 14.37 1.21 -6.33
C SER A 76 13.34 1.49 -5.25
N MET A 77 12.83 0.44 -4.62
CA MET A 77 11.88 0.55 -3.52
C MET A 77 12.61 0.82 -2.20
N ASN A 78 12.03 1.68 -1.35
CA ASN A 78 12.54 2.01 -0.02
C ASN A 78 11.49 1.89 1.09
N LEU A 79 10.23 1.65 0.74
CA LEU A 79 9.14 1.44 1.69
C LEU A 79 8.70 -0.02 1.70
N PHE A 80 8.36 -0.49 2.88
CA PHE A 80 7.90 -1.86 3.10
C PHE A 80 6.61 -1.87 3.91
N ARG A 81 5.65 -2.73 3.56
CA ARG A 81 4.47 -3.00 4.37
C ARG A 81 4.41 -4.48 4.73
N PHE A 82 4.33 -4.76 6.03
CA PHE A 82 4.18 -6.13 6.51
C PHE A 82 2.83 -6.71 6.11
N PRO A 83 2.78 -7.95 5.55
CA PRO A 83 1.55 -8.69 5.34
C PRO A 83 0.71 -8.74 6.61
N GLU A 84 -0.59 -8.43 6.50
CA GLU A 84 -1.55 -8.37 7.62
C GLU A 84 -1.14 -7.38 8.75
N GLY A 85 -0.08 -6.57 8.56
CA GLY A 85 0.51 -5.74 9.62
C GLY A 85 1.19 -6.55 10.72
N SER A 86 1.40 -7.83 10.51
CA SER A 86 1.97 -8.76 11.49
C SER A 86 3.49 -8.82 11.36
N PHE A 87 4.20 -8.63 12.47
CA PHE A 87 5.66 -8.63 12.51
C PHE A 87 6.20 -9.18 13.83
N SER A 88 7.47 -9.58 13.81
CA SER A 88 8.27 -9.86 14.99
C SER A 88 9.45 -8.90 15.07
N GLU A 89 10.13 -8.83 16.21
CA GLU A 89 11.39 -8.06 16.34
C GLU A 89 12.42 -8.50 15.30
N GLN A 90 12.52 -9.80 15.05
CA GLN A 90 13.43 -10.33 14.02
C GLN A 90 13.04 -9.86 12.62
N SER A 91 11.76 -9.98 12.23
CA SER A 91 11.31 -9.54 10.90
C SER A 91 11.45 -8.03 10.70
N LEU A 92 11.24 -7.26 11.76
CA LEU A 92 11.46 -5.80 11.74
C LEU A 92 12.95 -5.46 11.56
N ALA A 93 13.85 -6.18 12.28
CA ALA A 93 15.29 -6.02 12.15
C ALA A 93 15.79 -6.39 10.73
N ILE A 94 15.25 -7.45 10.13
CA ILE A 94 15.55 -7.86 8.75
C ILE A 94 15.15 -6.76 7.76
N VAL A 95 13.91 -6.28 7.83
CA VAL A 95 13.40 -5.22 6.94
C VAL A 95 14.27 -3.96 7.02
N ASN A 96 14.64 -3.54 8.23
CA ASN A 96 15.52 -2.40 8.45
C ASN A 96 16.94 -2.65 7.91
N ALA A 97 17.51 -3.86 8.10
CA ALA A 97 18.83 -4.22 7.61
C ALA A 97 18.90 -4.26 6.07
N LEU A 98 17.78 -4.56 5.40
CA LEU A 98 17.63 -4.51 3.95
C LEU A 98 17.45 -3.07 3.42
N GLY A 99 17.43 -2.05 4.30
CA GLY A 99 17.33 -0.65 3.93
C GLY A 99 15.91 -0.15 3.69
N TYR A 100 14.90 -0.90 4.13
CA TYR A 100 13.50 -0.49 4.02
C TYR A 100 13.03 0.27 5.25
N MET A 101 12.18 1.26 5.03
CA MET A 101 11.36 1.88 6.08
C MET A 101 10.01 1.15 6.14
N PRO A 102 9.69 0.46 7.25
CA PRO A 102 8.40 -0.19 7.43
C PRO A 102 7.31 0.85 7.65
N VAL A 103 6.18 0.70 6.94
CA VAL A 103 5.04 1.59 7.02
C VAL A 103 3.85 0.85 7.60
N PHE A 104 3.30 1.42 8.67
CA PHE A 104 2.05 1.02 9.29
C PHE A 104 0.98 2.08 9.01
N TRP A 105 -0.20 1.94 9.60
CA TRP A 105 -1.34 2.81 9.34
C TRP A 105 -2.10 3.18 10.61
N SER A 106 -2.83 4.28 10.55
CA SER A 106 -3.72 4.74 11.62
C SER A 106 -5.19 4.48 11.31
N PHE A 107 -5.51 4.18 10.06
CA PHE A 107 -6.85 3.83 9.61
C PHE A 107 -6.80 2.69 8.61
N ALA A 108 -7.64 1.67 8.82
CA ALA A 108 -7.99 0.61 7.90
C ALA A 108 -9.39 0.10 8.22
N TYR A 109 -10.02 -0.58 7.28
CA TYR A 109 -11.28 -1.27 7.49
C TYR A 109 -11.34 -2.52 6.61
N LYS A 110 -12.39 -3.33 6.74
CA LYS A 110 -12.50 -4.58 5.99
C LYS A 110 -12.98 -4.32 4.56
N ASP A 111 -12.05 -3.99 3.67
CA ASP A 111 -12.28 -3.65 2.26
C ASP A 111 -11.68 -4.65 1.25
N TRP A 112 -10.88 -5.63 1.75
CA TRP A 112 -10.16 -6.60 0.92
C TRP A 112 -11.00 -7.78 0.41
N ASP A 113 -12.19 -8.01 0.98
CA ASP A 113 -13.06 -9.10 0.55
C ASP A 113 -13.87 -8.67 -0.68
N VAL A 114 -13.37 -9.01 -1.87
CA VAL A 114 -13.99 -8.62 -3.15
C VAL A 114 -15.42 -9.14 -3.34
N ASN A 115 -15.79 -10.20 -2.60
CA ASN A 115 -17.13 -10.79 -2.66
C ASN A 115 -18.09 -10.22 -1.61
N ASN A 116 -17.58 -9.44 -0.67
CA ASN A 116 -18.38 -8.84 0.41
C ASN A 116 -17.92 -7.41 0.69
N GLN A 117 -18.17 -6.54 -0.27
CA GLN A 117 -17.75 -5.14 -0.20
C GLN A 117 -18.67 -4.35 0.75
N PRO A 118 -18.09 -3.53 1.63
CA PRO A 118 -18.86 -2.66 2.52
C PRO A 118 -19.58 -1.54 1.77
N ASP A 119 -20.62 -0.98 2.39
CA ASP A 119 -21.37 0.15 1.83
C ASP A 119 -20.48 1.38 1.61
N VAL A 120 -20.62 2.04 0.46
CA VAL A 120 -19.79 3.17 0.03
C VAL A 120 -19.97 4.38 0.95
N SER A 121 -21.21 4.70 1.31
CA SER A 121 -21.53 5.89 2.12
C SER A 121 -21.07 5.73 3.57
N GLU A 122 -21.27 4.53 4.13
CA GLU A 122 -20.80 4.20 5.48
C GLU A 122 -19.27 4.20 5.54
N SER A 123 -18.61 3.63 4.54
CA SER A 123 -17.15 3.59 4.45
C SER A 123 -16.54 4.98 4.33
N LEU A 124 -17.12 5.82 3.47
CA LEU A 124 -16.72 7.23 3.32
C LEU A 124 -16.88 8.00 4.65
N THR A 125 -18.04 7.87 5.27
CA THR A 125 -18.32 8.53 6.57
C THR A 125 -17.32 8.09 7.64
N ASN A 126 -17.06 6.79 7.73
CA ASN A 126 -16.08 6.25 8.67
C ASN A 126 -14.67 6.79 8.41
N ALA A 127 -14.22 6.78 7.15
CA ALA A 127 -12.91 7.30 6.77
C ALA A 127 -12.77 8.78 7.10
N LEU A 128 -13.76 9.62 6.78
CA LEU A 128 -13.75 11.05 7.09
C LEU A 128 -13.80 11.35 8.60
N ASN A 129 -14.46 10.51 9.39
CA ASN A 129 -14.54 10.69 10.85
C ASN A 129 -13.23 10.29 11.57
N LYS A 130 -12.39 9.47 10.93
CA LYS A 130 -11.08 9.06 11.47
C LYS A 130 -9.93 9.96 11.02
N ALA A 131 -10.22 11.01 10.25
CA ALA A 131 -9.23 11.94 9.76
C ALA A 131 -8.57 12.74 10.89
N HIS A 132 -7.24 12.78 10.88
CA HIS A 132 -6.41 13.60 11.77
C HIS A 132 -5.07 13.95 11.07
N GLY A 133 -4.36 14.94 11.56
CA GLY A 133 -3.03 15.29 11.05
C GLY A 133 -2.05 14.13 11.21
N GLY A 134 -1.32 13.80 10.15
CA GLY A 134 -0.38 12.66 10.11
C GLY A 134 -1.04 11.28 9.96
N ALA A 135 -2.34 11.22 9.63
CA ALA A 135 -3.00 9.95 9.39
C ALA A 135 -2.45 9.23 8.16
N ILE A 136 -2.17 7.94 8.29
CA ILE A 136 -1.85 7.05 7.18
C ILE A 136 -3.06 6.13 6.96
N TYR A 137 -3.65 6.23 5.79
CA TYR A 137 -4.81 5.42 5.38
C TYR A 137 -4.35 4.20 4.62
N LEU A 138 -4.74 3.02 5.08
CA LEU A 138 -4.60 1.78 4.33
C LEU A 138 -5.93 1.46 3.65
N LEU A 139 -5.88 1.42 2.32
CA LEU A 139 -7.02 1.08 1.46
C LEU A 139 -6.55 0.05 0.43
N HIS A 140 -7.34 -0.99 0.17
CA HIS A 140 -7.01 -1.98 -0.84
C HIS A 140 -7.51 -1.54 -2.22
N ALA A 141 -6.63 -1.61 -3.22
CA ALA A 141 -6.92 -1.07 -4.56
C ALA A 141 -7.88 -1.94 -5.39
N GLU A 142 -8.03 -3.21 -5.03
CA GLU A 142 -9.03 -4.14 -5.58
C GLU A 142 -10.45 -3.89 -5.09
N SER A 143 -10.62 -3.07 -4.06
CA SER A 143 -11.93 -2.74 -3.51
C SER A 143 -12.75 -1.86 -4.44
N GLU A 144 -13.92 -2.33 -4.84
CA GLU A 144 -14.90 -1.55 -5.60
C GLU A 144 -15.43 -0.37 -4.76
N THR A 145 -15.63 -0.57 -3.46
CA THR A 145 -16.03 0.48 -2.52
C THR A 145 -15.01 1.60 -2.46
N ASN A 146 -13.72 1.27 -2.35
CA ASN A 146 -12.65 2.27 -2.35
C ASN A 146 -12.61 3.02 -3.68
N THR A 147 -12.75 2.32 -4.80
CA THR A 147 -12.76 2.96 -6.12
C THR A 147 -13.88 3.99 -6.24
N LYS A 148 -15.06 3.67 -5.71
CA LYS A 148 -16.24 4.57 -5.76
C LYS A 148 -16.12 5.74 -4.80
N MET A 149 -15.63 5.53 -3.57
CA MET A 149 -15.58 6.59 -2.56
C MET A 149 -14.34 7.49 -2.67
N LEU A 150 -13.27 7.08 -3.37
CA LEU A 150 -12.00 7.78 -3.37
C LEU A 150 -12.10 9.26 -3.80
N PRO A 151 -12.86 9.65 -4.84
CA PRO A 151 -13.02 11.06 -5.19
C PRO A 151 -13.58 11.90 -4.04
N ASP A 152 -14.64 11.41 -3.42
CA ASP A 152 -15.34 12.10 -2.33
C ASP A 152 -14.51 12.08 -1.04
N LEU A 153 -13.73 11.04 -0.80
CA LEU A 153 -12.79 10.98 0.32
C LEU A 153 -11.72 12.06 0.20
N ILE A 154 -11.11 12.20 -0.98
CA ILE A 154 -10.08 13.23 -1.23
C ILE A 154 -10.67 14.63 -1.03
N ASP A 155 -11.82 14.89 -1.62
CA ASP A 155 -12.49 16.20 -1.52
C ASP A 155 -12.94 16.50 -0.08
N GLY A 156 -13.47 15.49 0.63
CA GLY A 156 -13.90 15.62 2.01
C GLY A 156 -12.73 15.87 2.99
N LEU A 157 -11.58 15.23 2.77
CA LEU A 157 -10.36 15.49 3.55
C LEU A 157 -9.85 16.92 3.32
N ARG A 158 -9.84 17.38 2.08
CA ARG A 158 -9.47 18.76 1.73
C ARG A 158 -10.43 19.78 2.34
N ALA A 159 -11.74 19.50 2.30
CA ALA A 159 -12.75 20.35 2.91
C ALA A 159 -12.61 20.47 4.44
N LYS A 160 -12.02 19.44 5.08
CA LYS A 160 -11.64 19.46 6.50
C LYS A 160 -10.30 20.18 6.77
N GLY A 161 -9.63 20.68 5.74
CA GLY A 161 -8.35 21.40 5.87
C GLY A 161 -7.10 20.53 5.85
N TYR A 162 -7.19 19.26 5.47
CA TYR A 162 -6.03 18.38 5.33
C TYR A 162 -5.41 18.46 3.93
N SER A 163 -4.09 18.43 3.85
CA SER A 163 -3.33 18.11 2.64
C SER A 163 -3.08 16.60 2.57
N LEU A 164 -2.97 16.07 1.36
CA LEU A 164 -2.61 14.68 1.13
C LEU A 164 -1.19 14.66 0.55
N GLU A 165 -0.27 14.11 1.32
CA GLU A 165 1.16 14.14 1.02
C GLU A 165 1.70 12.71 0.90
N LEU A 166 2.80 12.52 0.15
CA LEU A 166 3.56 11.29 0.18
C LEU A 166 4.36 11.17 1.48
N LEU A 167 4.67 9.93 1.85
CA LEU A 167 5.65 9.65 2.90
C LEU A 167 7.05 10.06 2.40
N ASN A 168 7.74 10.87 3.19
CA ASN A 168 9.10 11.37 2.93
C ASN A 168 10.12 10.62 3.77
#